data_16627d432e9ec47b5b856cc410047a20
#
_entry.id   16627d432e9ec47b5b856cc410047a20
#
_cell.length_a   1.000
_cell.length_b   1.000
_cell.length_c   1.000
_cell.angle_alpha   90.00
_cell.angle_beta   90.00
_cell.angle_gamma   90.00
#
_symmetry.space_group_name_H-M   'P 1'
#
loop_
_entity.id
_entity.type
_entity.pdbx_description
1 polymer ?
#
loop_
_entity_poly.entity_id
_entity_poly.type
_entity_poly.pdbx_seq_one_letter_code
_entity_poly.pdbx_strand_id
1 'polypeptide(L)' 'MPKCFTCQTELVWQNDYDTEDVGQEDSEYLIVSMYHCPDKDCGAWYEVYHGKKEEDKSIN' A
#
# COMPACT_ATOMS: atom_id res chain seq x y z
N MET A 1 -10.40 5.93 -5.73
CA MET A 1 -9.49 6.28 -4.64
C MET A 1 -9.94 5.62 -3.36
N PRO A 2 -9.03 5.09 -2.56
CA PRO A 2 -9.42 4.48 -1.31
C PRO A 2 -9.90 5.52 -0.31
N LYS A 3 -10.71 5.07 0.61
CA LYS A 3 -11.26 5.95 1.62
C LYS A 3 -10.94 5.42 3.01
N CYS A 4 -10.85 6.33 3.95
CA CYS A 4 -10.56 5.99 5.33
C CYS A 4 -11.71 5.19 5.91
N PHE A 5 -11.38 4.13 6.64
CA PHE A 5 -12.41 3.31 7.27
C PHE A 5 -13.13 4.06 8.38
N THR A 6 -12.44 4.97 9.00
CA THR A 6 -12.96 5.64 10.20
C THR A 6 -13.84 6.82 9.85
N CYS A 7 -13.36 7.70 8.99
CA CYS A 7 -14.09 8.93 8.70
C CYS A 7 -14.56 9.02 7.27
N GLN A 8 -14.20 8.04 6.44
CA GLN A 8 -14.62 7.96 5.06
C GLN A 8 -14.15 9.11 4.20
N THR A 9 -13.15 9.84 4.68
CA THR A 9 -12.50 10.87 3.89
C THR A 9 -11.63 10.19 2.84
N GLU A 10 -11.60 10.75 1.66
CA GLU A 10 -10.76 10.21 0.60
C GLU A 10 -9.31 10.30 1.00
N LEU A 11 -8.59 9.18 0.91
CA LEU A 11 -7.19 9.14 1.30
C LEU A 11 -6.33 9.84 0.27
N VAL A 12 -5.23 10.39 0.74
CA VAL A 12 -4.27 11.09 -0.12
C VAL A 12 -3.07 10.20 -0.32
N TRP A 13 -2.70 9.98 -1.57
CA TRP A 13 -1.51 9.22 -1.91
C TRP A 13 -0.28 9.98 -1.45
N GLN A 14 0.62 9.25 -0.82
CA GLN A 14 1.82 9.85 -0.29
C GLN A 14 3.04 9.47 -1.12
N ASN A 15 3.26 8.18 -1.29
CA ASN A 15 4.43 7.72 -2.02
C ASN A 15 4.31 6.23 -2.26
N ASP A 16 5.08 5.74 -3.23
CA ASP A 16 5.17 4.31 -3.50
C ASP A 16 6.58 3.86 -3.19
N TYR A 17 6.68 2.65 -2.65
CA TYR A 17 7.99 2.08 -2.34
C TYR A 17 8.02 0.64 -2.85
N ASP A 18 9.20 0.18 -3.21
CA ASP A 18 9.40 -1.23 -3.49
C ASP A 18 9.33 -1.97 -2.18
N THR A 19 8.68 -3.12 -2.19
CA THR A 19 8.58 -3.90 -0.95
C THR A 19 9.95 -4.29 -0.45
N GLU A 20 10.91 -4.47 -1.35
CA GLU A 20 12.28 -4.78 -0.93
C GLU A 20 12.90 -3.63 -0.15
N ASP A 21 12.58 -2.41 -0.52
CA ASP A 21 13.18 -1.24 0.10
C ASP A 21 12.67 -1.00 1.52
N VAL A 22 11.49 -1.52 1.82
CA VAL A 22 10.92 -1.33 3.15
C VAL A 22 10.98 -2.58 3.99
N GLY A 23 11.82 -3.54 3.58
CA GLY A 23 11.99 -4.74 4.37
C GLY A 23 10.89 -5.75 4.24
N GLN A 24 10.10 -5.66 3.18
CA GLN A 24 8.98 -6.57 2.95
C GLN A 24 9.25 -7.47 1.76
N GLU A 25 10.48 -7.91 1.61
CA GLU A 25 10.84 -8.70 0.45
C GLU A 25 10.15 -10.06 0.43
N ASP A 26 9.62 -10.49 1.57
CA ASP A 26 8.87 -11.75 1.63
C ASP A 26 7.44 -11.57 1.15
N SER A 27 7.03 -10.34 0.89
CA SER A 27 5.68 -10.09 0.43
C SER A 27 5.48 -10.65 -0.97
N GLU A 28 4.25 -11.07 -1.26
CA GLU A 28 3.94 -11.52 -2.60
C GLU A 28 3.67 -10.36 -3.54
N TYR A 29 3.78 -9.13 -3.06
CA TYR A 29 3.57 -7.94 -3.86
C TYR A 29 4.88 -7.22 -4.08
N LEU A 30 4.95 -6.46 -5.18
CA LEU A 30 6.16 -5.74 -5.54
C LEU A 30 6.20 -4.35 -4.94
N ILE A 31 5.06 -3.73 -4.79
CA ILE A 31 4.99 -2.32 -4.45
C ILE A 31 4.03 -2.13 -3.29
N VAL A 32 4.38 -1.21 -2.42
CA VAL A 32 3.49 -0.77 -1.37
C VAL A 32 3.29 0.73 -1.53
N SER A 33 2.03 1.14 -1.61
CA SER A 33 1.67 2.54 -1.72
C SER A 33 1.23 3.04 -0.37
N MET A 34 1.76 4.19 0.01
CA MET A 34 1.43 4.78 1.30
C MET A 34 0.39 5.87 1.10
N TYR A 35 -0.67 5.77 1.87
CA TYR A 35 -1.74 6.76 1.86
C TYR A 35 -1.94 7.30 3.26
N HIS A 36 -2.49 8.48 3.35
CA HIS A 36 -2.82 9.03 4.66
C HIS A 36 -4.17 9.73 4.58
N CYS A 37 -4.83 9.80 5.71
CA CYS A 37 -6.08 10.52 5.82
C CYS A 37 -5.76 11.98 6.09
N PRO A 38 -6.27 12.91 5.26
CA PRO A 38 -5.96 14.33 5.43
C PRO A 38 -6.73 14.97 6.57
N ASP A 39 -7.67 14.25 7.15
CA ASP A 39 -8.46 14.80 8.25
C ASP A 39 -7.59 14.92 9.49
N LYS A 40 -7.49 16.13 10.02
CA LYS A 40 -6.61 16.38 11.15
C LYS A 40 -7.01 15.57 12.38
N ASP A 41 -8.28 15.30 12.51
CA ASP A 41 -8.77 14.57 13.68
C ASP A 41 -8.57 13.07 13.53
N CYS A 42 -8.32 12.61 12.32
CA CYS A 42 -8.15 11.19 12.07
C CYS A 42 -6.67 10.80 11.95
N GLY A 43 -5.99 11.34 10.96
CA GLY A 43 -4.56 11.14 10.80
C GLY A 43 -4.12 9.71 10.55
N ALA A 44 -5.01 8.88 10.04
CA ALA A 44 -4.69 7.48 9.84
C ALA A 44 -3.76 7.29 8.65
N TRP A 45 -2.92 6.26 8.73
CA TRP A 45 -2.03 5.89 7.64
C TRP A 45 -2.39 4.50 7.15
N TYR A 46 -2.24 4.31 5.85
CA TYR A 46 -2.59 3.03 5.22
C TYR A 46 -1.48 2.60 4.29
N GLU A 47 -1.31 1.30 4.19
CA GLU A 47 -0.38 0.70 3.24
C GLU A 47 -1.20 -0.18 2.30
N VAL A 48 -1.05 0.06 1.01
CA VAL A 48 -1.76 -0.71 0.00
C VAL A 48 -0.73 -1.46 -0.82
N TYR A 49 -0.77 -2.78 -0.74
CA TYR A 49 0.16 -3.62 -1.47
C TYR A 49 -0.43 -3.99 -2.81
N HIS A 50 0.37 -3.88 -3.85
CA HIS A 50 -0.11 -4.22 -5.18
C HIS A 50 1.07 -4.60 -6.07
N GLY A 51 0.77 -4.93 -7.33
CA GLY A 51 1.80 -5.37 -8.24
C GLY A 51 2.33 -6.74 -7.86
N LYS A 52 1.46 -7.74 -7.89
CA LYS A 52 1.81 -9.07 -7.41
C LYS A 52 3.03 -9.61 -8.15
N LYS A 53 3.95 -10.21 -7.40
CA LYS A 53 5.14 -10.82 -7.98
C LYS A 53 4.75 -11.99 -8.86
N GLU A 54 5.48 -12.15 -9.98
CA GLU A 54 5.27 -13.29 -10.82
C GLU A 54 5.95 -14.46 -10.23
N GLU A 55 5.23 -15.48 -10.02
CA GLU A 55 5.88 -16.67 -9.56
C GLU A 55 6.32 -17.42 -10.71
N ASP A 56 7.19 -17.87 -10.79
CA ASP A 56 7.52 -18.55 -11.88
C ASP A 56 6.97 -19.80 -12.02
N LYS A 57 6.30 -20.02 -12.03
CA LYS A 57 5.61 -20.78 -11.99
C LYS A 57 5.55 -21.55 -12.73
N SER A 58 5.96 -21.60 -12.75
CA SER A 58 5.90 -22.07 -13.31
C SER A 58 5.97 -22.82 -13.76
N ILE A 59 5.94 -23.12 -13.81
CA ILE A 59 5.90 -23.71 -14.19
C ILE A 59 5.71 -24.15 -14.54
N ASN A 60 5.61 -24.32 -14.66
CA ASN A 60 5.38 -24.66 -14.92
C ASN A 60 5.51 -25.06 -15.02
#